data_21e270a6d42dccb4ed0a3b5511181f53
#
_entry.id   21e270a6d42dccb4ed0a3b5511181f53
#
_cell.length_a   1.000
_cell.length_b   1.000
_cell.length_c   1.000
_cell.angle_alpha   90.00
_cell.angle_beta   90.00
_cell.angle_gamma   90.00
#
_symmetry.space_group_name_H-M   'P 1'
#
loop_
_entity.id
_entity.type
_entity.pdbx_description
1 polymer ?
#
loop_
_entity_poly.entity_id
_entity_poly.type
_entity_poly.pdbx_seq_one_letter_code
_entity_poly.pdbx_strand_id
1 'polypeptide(L)'
;MIDMYPHEAASSRPGSDPEPGETVPELGWPVGAVAERLGIAAPTLRSWDRRHGVGPSLRTSGNHRRYTELDIRRVLLMSRLTAQGVPAQSAADSVLATDAATLAERLDLDLDDPAGHGGAVRAAAGRVEDDVAGAADAADAADAADLVDAIVGAARSLDPRTMALLYRQALRRRDVGRAWVEVFAPALRRVGDLWQEGRLGVQSEHLTSELLQSELRAVVRANRLRVAGAPVVLASADDEQHHLPLLALEAELARHGVASLFLGPRVPTDALVSALRESQSRAVFLWASLPRPQAEPFWRELEVVDWPLEVVIGGPGWPTGITVRRGPVLLTRVDDFSTAVRVLVSAPDAFAR
;
A
#
# COMPACT_ATOMS: atom_id res chain seq x y z
N MET A 1 -51.42 2.61 -26.10
CA MET A 1 -52.78 2.55 -25.60
C MET A 1 -52.65 2.41 -24.09
N ILE A 2 -52.66 3.60 -23.46
CA ILE A 2 -53.61 4.13 -22.48
C ILE A 2 -53.42 3.47 -21.11
N ASP A 3 -52.82 4.27 -20.19
CA ASP A 3 -53.44 5.12 -19.13
C ASP A 3 -53.84 4.29 -17.89
N MET A 4 -53.49 4.58 -16.65
CA MET A 4 -53.90 5.75 -15.89
C MET A 4 -53.31 5.63 -14.47
N TYR A 5 -52.67 6.70 -13.98
CA TYR A 5 -52.52 6.97 -12.53
C TYR A 5 -53.83 7.58 -11.98
N PRO A 6 -54.08 7.48 -10.70
CA PRO A 6 -54.58 8.62 -9.98
C PRO A 6 -53.66 9.03 -8.80
N HIS A 7 -53.43 10.32 -8.74
CA HIS A 7 -52.98 11.09 -7.58
C HIS A 7 -54.04 11.02 -6.46
N GLU A 8 -53.59 10.81 -5.24
CA GLU A 8 -54.26 11.34 -4.08
C GLU A 8 -53.28 12.03 -3.14
N ALA A 9 -53.57 13.29 -2.91
CA ALA A 9 -52.86 14.15 -1.98
C ALA A 9 -53.45 13.95 -0.57
N ALA A 10 -52.59 13.79 0.40
CA ALA A 10 -52.98 13.90 1.82
C ALA A 10 -51.91 14.67 2.62
N SER A 11 -52.26 15.93 2.83
CA SER A 11 -52.25 16.67 4.07
C SER A 11 -51.05 16.53 5.02
N SER A 12 -50.28 17.60 5.05
CA SER A 12 -49.34 17.99 6.08
C SER A 12 -49.96 18.01 7.48
N ARG A 13 -49.31 17.39 8.46
CA ARG A 13 -49.44 17.76 9.88
C ARG A 13 -48.07 18.09 10.43
N PRO A 14 -47.92 19.15 11.20
CA PRO A 14 -46.63 19.58 11.76
C PRO A 14 -46.31 18.90 13.07
N GLY A 15 -45.03 18.64 13.30
CA GLY A 15 -44.32 18.76 14.55
C GLY A 15 -44.72 17.79 15.67
N SER A 16 -43.86 16.89 15.95
CA SER A 16 -43.49 16.56 17.32
C SER A 16 -41.97 16.43 17.39
N ASP A 17 -41.36 17.29 18.21
CA ASP A 17 -39.95 17.19 18.58
C ASP A 17 -39.68 15.80 19.13
N PRO A 18 -38.51 15.19 18.81
CA PRO A 18 -38.18 13.91 19.37
C PRO A 18 -37.87 14.06 20.87
N GLU A 19 -38.52 13.23 21.68
CA GLU A 19 -38.23 13.03 23.09
C GLU A 19 -36.76 12.69 23.31
N PRO A 20 -36.10 13.20 24.40
CA PRO A 20 -34.71 12.87 24.70
C PRO A 20 -34.64 11.45 25.29
N GLY A 21 -34.30 10.45 24.44
CA GLY A 21 -34.17 9.05 24.88
C GLY A 21 -34.14 8.00 23.77
N GLU A 22 -34.27 8.38 22.51
CA GLU A 22 -34.17 7.42 21.40
C GLU A 22 -32.67 7.07 21.15
N THR A 23 -32.22 5.95 21.73
CA THR A 23 -30.93 5.35 21.40
C THR A 23 -30.92 4.98 19.91
N VAL A 24 -30.07 5.65 19.15
CA VAL A 24 -29.77 5.28 17.74
C VAL A 24 -29.48 3.79 17.72
N PRO A 25 -30.14 2.97 16.88
CA PRO A 25 -29.88 1.55 16.82
C PRO A 25 -28.41 1.30 16.47
N GLU A 26 -27.70 0.67 17.37
CA GLU A 26 -26.27 0.38 17.21
C GLU A 26 -26.08 -0.53 16.00
N LEU A 27 -25.39 -0.03 14.96
CA LEU A 27 -25.15 -0.77 13.71
C LEU A 27 -24.26 -1.99 14.02
N GLY A 28 -24.81 -3.19 13.83
CA GLY A 28 -24.09 -4.44 14.05
C GLY A 28 -23.58 -5.05 12.74
N TRP A 29 -22.34 -5.50 12.73
CA TRP A 29 -21.62 -6.06 11.57
C TRP A 29 -21.62 -7.59 11.59
N PRO A 30 -21.87 -8.30 10.45
CA PRO A 30 -21.75 -9.76 10.39
C PRO A 30 -20.28 -10.18 10.43
N VAL A 31 -20.01 -11.41 10.92
CA VAL A 31 -18.64 -11.93 11.04
C VAL A 31 -17.84 -11.89 9.73
N GLY A 32 -18.48 -12.08 8.58
CA GLY A 32 -17.82 -11.99 7.27
C GLY A 32 -17.30 -10.58 6.96
N ALA A 33 -18.10 -9.55 7.23
CA ALA A 33 -17.70 -8.16 7.02
C ALA A 33 -16.57 -7.73 7.98
N VAL A 34 -16.60 -8.21 9.24
CA VAL A 34 -15.52 -7.96 10.21
C VAL A 34 -14.23 -8.68 9.80
N ALA A 35 -14.34 -9.91 9.33
CA ALA A 35 -13.21 -10.69 8.81
C ALA A 35 -12.52 -9.97 7.66
N GLU A 36 -13.29 -9.45 6.70
CA GLU A 36 -12.80 -8.68 5.56
C GLU A 36 -12.19 -7.34 5.99
N ARG A 37 -12.89 -6.59 6.85
CA ARG A 37 -12.43 -5.27 7.36
C ARG A 37 -11.13 -5.35 8.12
N LEU A 38 -10.91 -6.39 8.93
CA LEU A 38 -9.73 -6.55 9.78
C LEU A 38 -8.64 -7.43 9.17
N GLY A 39 -8.88 -8.08 8.03
CA GLY A 39 -7.95 -9.03 7.44
C GLY A 39 -7.74 -10.30 8.27
N ILE A 40 -8.72 -10.66 9.13
CA ILE A 40 -8.66 -11.82 10.02
C ILE A 40 -9.62 -12.90 9.51
N ALA A 41 -9.14 -14.14 9.40
CA ALA A 41 -10.00 -15.22 8.92
C ALA A 41 -11.25 -15.40 9.81
N ALA A 42 -12.44 -15.53 9.20
CA ALA A 42 -13.69 -15.74 9.93
C ALA A 42 -13.67 -16.95 10.90
N PRO A 43 -13.00 -18.08 10.62
CA PRO A 43 -12.78 -19.15 11.58
C PRO A 43 -12.02 -18.72 12.82
N THR A 44 -11.02 -17.83 12.69
CA THR A 44 -10.24 -17.27 13.81
C THR A 44 -11.13 -16.45 14.72
N LEU A 45 -11.96 -15.55 14.15
CA LEU A 45 -12.93 -14.75 14.91
C LEU A 45 -13.91 -15.62 15.70
N ARG A 46 -14.44 -16.70 15.07
CA ARG A 46 -15.32 -17.65 15.78
C ARG A 46 -14.60 -18.44 16.85
N SER A 47 -13.30 -18.72 16.68
CA SER A 47 -12.47 -19.40 17.69
C SER A 47 -12.23 -18.49 18.90
N TRP A 48 -11.94 -17.20 18.68
CA TRP A 48 -11.74 -16.22 19.73
C TRP A 48 -13.03 -15.96 20.52
N ASP A 49 -14.18 -15.84 19.85
CA ASP A 49 -15.49 -15.78 20.49
C ASP A 49 -15.71 -16.99 21.42
N ARG A 50 -15.51 -18.21 20.91
CA ARG A 50 -15.81 -19.43 21.64
C ARG A 50 -14.82 -19.72 22.78
N ARG A 51 -13.52 -19.46 22.58
CA ARG A 51 -12.46 -19.85 23.53
C ARG A 51 -12.10 -18.75 24.51
N HIS A 52 -12.24 -17.50 24.12
CA HIS A 52 -11.73 -16.35 24.85
C HIS A 52 -12.79 -15.29 25.11
N GLY A 53 -14.01 -15.45 24.62
CA GLY A 53 -15.10 -14.48 24.83
C GLY A 53 -14.93 -13.17 24.03
N VAL A 54 -13.95 -13.05 23.15
CA VAL A 54 -13.76 -11.87 22.31
C VAL A 54 -14.50 -12.07 21.00
N GLY A 55 -15.73 -11.58 20.95
CA GLY A 55 -16.66 -11.82 19.84
C GLY A 55 -17.85 -10.86 19.83
N PRO A 56 -18.89 -11.18 19.03
CA PRO A 56 -20.03 -10.29 18.83
C PRO A 56 -20.95 -10.21 20.05
N SER A 57 -21.17 -8.99 20.55
CA SER A 57 -22.03 -8.72 21.73
C SER A 57 -23.50 -8.56 21.37
N LEU A 58 -23.85 -8.21 20.11
CA LEU A 58 -25.24 -8.03 19.66
C LEU A 58 -25.82 -9.27 18.96
N ARG A 59 -27.17 -9.36 19.01
CA ARG A 59 -27.95 -10.33 18.24
C ARG A 59 -29.12 -9.61 17.56
N THR A 60 -29.39 -9.96 16.31
CA THR A 60 -30.58 -9.46 15.61
C THR A 60 -31.84 -10.20 16.12
N SER A 61 -33.02 -9.69 15.77
CA SER A 61 -34.32 -10.35 16.03
C SER A 61 -34.39 -11.78 15.48
N GLY A 62 -33.61 -12.10 14.43
CA GLY A 62 -33.44 -13.45 13.87
C GLY A 62 -32.32 -14.27 14.56
N ASN A 63 -31.83 -13.87 15.74
CA ASN A 63 -30.78 -14.54 16.51
C ASN A 63 -29.41 -14.61 15.81
N HIS A 64 -29.16 -13.79 14.76
CA HIS A 64 -27.85 -13.70 14.12
C HIS A 64 -26.92 -12.81 14.92
N ARG A 65 -25.71 -13.30 15.20
CA ARG A 65 -24.65 -12.58 15.92
C ARG A 65 -24.13 -11.40 15.11
N ARG A 66 -23.96 -10.25 15.76
CA ARG A 66 -23.45 -9.01 15.18
C ARG A 66 -22.41 -8.37 16.07
N TYR A 67 -21.34 -7.90 15.46
CA TYR A 67 -20.26 -7.16 16.13
C TYR A 67 -20.64 -5.68 16.21
N THR A 68 -20.54 -5.08 17.38
CA THR A 68 -20.54 -3.63 17.56
C THR A 68 -19.19 -3.04 17.17
N GLU A 69 -19.10 -1.72 17.06
CA GLU A 69 -17.80 -1.06 16.83
C GLU A 69 -16.84 -1.31 18.00
N LEU A 70 -17.34 -1.40 19.22
CA LEU A 70 -16.56 -1.79 20.40
C LEU A 70 -16.01 -3.23 20.29
N ASP A 71 -16.82 -4.17 19.81
CA ASP A 71 -16.35 -5.54 19.58
C ASP A 71 -15.25 -5.59 18.50
N ILE A 72 -15.40 -4.81 17.44
CA ILE A 72 -14.39 -4.70 16.37
C ILE A 72 -13.07 -4.15 16.92
N ARG A 73 -13.12 -3.11 17.75
CA ARG A 73 -11.93 -2.55 18.43
C ARG A 73 -11.27 -3.57 19.35
N ARG A 74 -12.03 -4.34 20.10
CA ARG A 74 -11.52 -5.43 20.95
C ARG A 74 -10.82 -6.50 20.15
N VAL A 75 -11.42 -6.95 19.05
CA VAL A 75 -10.81 -7.92 18.13
C VAL A 75 -9.52 -7.37 17.54
N LEU A 76 -9.49 -6.10 17.15
CA LEU A 76 -8.31 -5.46 16.59
C LEU A 76 -7.15 -5.40 17.60
N LEU A 77 -7.43 -4.97 18.84
CA LEU A 77 -6.41 -4.94 19.90
C LEU A 77 -5.92 -6.34 20.25
N MET A 78 -6.80 -7.33 20.33
CA MET A 78 -6.42 -8.73 20.55
C MET A 78 -5.52 -9.24 19.43
N SER A 79 -5.82 -8.91 18.18
CA SER A 79 -4.99 -9.26 17.02
C SER A 79 -3.59 -8.66 17.14
N ARG A 80 -3.49 -7.40 17.54
CA ARG A 80 -2.20 -6.71 17.74
C ARG A 80 -1.37 -7.35 18.86
N LEU A 81 -1.99 -7.59 20.02
CA LEU A 81 -1.30 -8.22 21.15
C LEU A 81 -0.81 -9.63 20.81
N THR A 82 -1.63 -10.43 20.13
CA THR A 82 -1.22 -11.77 19.71
C THR A 82 -0.12 -11.74 18.64
N ALA A 83 -0.14 -10.75 17.75
CA ALA A 83 0.93 -10.53 16.76
C ALA A 83 2.26 -10.10 17.42
N GLN A 84 2.19 -9.47 18.61
CA GLN A 84 3.36 -9.12 19.44
C GLN A 84 3.84 -10.30 20.30
N GLY A 85 3.24 -11.48 20.18
CA GLY A 85 3.63 -12.68 20.91
C GLY A 85 2.94 -12.84 22.28
N VAL A 86 1.97 -11.98 22.64
CA VAL A 86 1.18 -12.16 23.85
C VAL A 86 0.29 -13.39 23.72
N PRO A 87 0.28 -14.35 24.67
CA PRO A 87 -0.61 -15.50 24.62
C PRO A 87 -2.07 -15.08 24.46
N ALA A 88 -2.84 -15.79 23.61
CA ALA A 88 -4.20 -15.41 23.23
C ALA A 88 -5.14 -15.24 24.46
N GLN A 89 -4.98 -16.04 25.51
CA GLN A 89 -5.75 -15.90 26.75
C GLN A 89 -5.44 -14.58 27.45
N SER A 90 -4.15 -14.26 27.65
CA SER A 90 -3.72 -13.02 28.31
C SER A 90 -4.11 -11.78 27.49
N ALA A 91 -4.05 -11.87 26.18
CA ALA A 91 -4.51 -10.82 25.28
C ALA A 91 -6.01 -10.58 25.42
N ALA A 92 -6.82 -11.65 25.46
CA ALA A 92 -8.26 -11.58 25.66
C ALA A 92 -8.63 -10.99 27.02
N ASP A 93 -8.00 -11.45 28.09
CA ASP A 93 -8.22 -10.93 29.45
C ASP A 93 -7.95 -9.42 29.54
N SER A 94 -6.85 -8.98 28.91
CA SER A 94 -6.48 -7.56 28.83
C SER A 94 -7.51 -6.74 28.05
N VAL A 95 -7.96 -7.24 26.90
CA VAL A 95 -8.90 -6.54 26.02
C VAL A 95 -10.30 -6.45 26.63
N LEU A 96 -10.76 -7.50 27.31
CA LEU A 96 -12.06 -7.54 27.98
C LEU A 96 -12.10 -6.67 29.24
N ALA A 97 -10.96 -6.52 29.94
CA ALA A 97 -10.84 -5.66 31.11
C ALA A 97 -10.71 -4.17 30.75
N THR A 98 -10.45 -3.83 29.48
CA THR A 98 -10.28 -2.44 29.04
C THR A 98 -11.62 -1.81 28.72
N ASP A 99 -11.90 -0.62 29.31
CA ASP A 99 -13.10 0.16 29.01
C ASP A 99 -13.06 0.77 27.60
N ALA A 100 -14.22 1.23 27.10
CA ALA A 100 -14.37 1.70 25.74
C ALA A 100 -13.54 2.96 25.42
N ALA A 101 -13.36 3.87 26.39
CA ALA A 101 -12.61 5.10 26.22
C ALA A 101 -11.10 4.82 26.11
N THR A 102 -10.56 4.02 27.05
CA THR A 102 -9.17 3.58 27.03
C THR A 102 -8.85 2.73 25.81
N LEU A 103 -9.83 1.94 25.33
CA LEU A 103 -9.68 1.16 24.11
C LEU A 103 -9.59 2.04 22.86
N ALA A 104 -10.40 3.09 22.81
CA ALA A 104 -10.32 4.10 21.74
C ALA A 104 -8.97 4.82 21.76
N GLU A 105 -8.56 5.33 22.93
CA GLU A 105 -7.29 6.02 23.13
C GLU A 105 -6.09 5.16 22.73
N ARG A 106 -6.04 3.89 23.12
CA ARG A 106 -4.96 2.96 22.74
C ARG A 106 -4.92 2.67 21.24
N LEU A 107 -6.06 2.67 20.57
CA LEU A 107 -6.14 2.45 19.13
C LEU A 107 -5.89 3.75 18.34
N ASP A 108 -6.28 4.92 18.88
CA ASP A 108 -6.07 6.23 18.26
C ASP A 108 -4.62 6.71 18.44
N LEU A 109 -3.98 6.46 19.58
CA LEU A 109 -2.54 6.72 19.78
C LEU A 109 -1.66 5.94 18.79
N ASP A 110 -2.07 4.75 18.37
CA ASP A 110 -1.39 3.95 17.35
C ASP A 110 -1.69 4.41 15.89
N LEU A 111 -2.68 5.27 15.69
CA LEU A 111 -3.02 5.83 14.37
C LEU A 111 -2.37 7.20 14.15
N ASP A 112 -2.04 7.92 15.23
CA ASP A 112 -1.47 9.27 15.21
C ASP A 112 0.05 9.31 15.47
N ASP A 113 0.70 8.18 15.80
CA ASP A 113 2.14 8.12 16.05
C ASP A 113 2.90 7.21 15.07
N PRO A 114 3.28 7.73 13.90
CA PRO A 114 4.34 7.12 13.10
C PRO A 114 5.74 7.39 13.68
N ALA A 115 5.87 8.12 14.79
CA ALA A 115 7.15 8.43 15.41
C ALA A 115 6.98 8.85 16.89
N GLY A 116 6.65 7.89 17.75
CA GLY A 116 6.70 8.11 19.19
C GLY A 116 8.11 8.09 19.71
N HIS A 117 8.75 9.25 19.84
CA HIS A 117 9.64 9.69 20.93
C HIS A 117 10.22 11.06 20.56
N GLY A 118 9.73 12.11 21.20
CA GLY A 118 10.38 13.41 21.05
C GLY A 118 9.71 14.58 21.74
N GLY A 119 9.75 14.58 23.06
CA GLY A 119 9.36 15.76 23.82
C GLY A 119 10.08 15.84 25.16
N ALA A 120 11.27 16.34 25.18
CA ALA A 120 12.00 17.10 26.17
C ALA A 120 13.49 16.70 26.16
N VAL A 121 14.31 17.47 25.51
CA VAL A 121 15.57 18.07 25.98
C VAL A 121 16.20 18.83 24.81
N ARG A 122 15.86 20.07 24.65
CA ARG A 122 16.65 21.04 23.90
C ARG A 122 17.51 21.79 24.90
N ALA A 123 18.77 21.39 25.03
CA ALA A 123 19.93 22.23 25.30
C ALA A 123 21.11 21.37 25.77
N ALA A 124 22.11 21.31 24.94
CA ALA A 124 23.46 20.78 25.12
C ALA A 124 23.72 19.45 24.41
N ALA A 125 24.06 19.51 23.13
CA ALA A 125 24.95 18.52 22.50
C ALA A 125 25.02 18.66 20.99
N GLY A 126 25.85 19.55 20.48
CA GLY A 126 26.23 19.57 19.05
C GLY A 126 27.31 18.55 18.69
N ARG A 127 27.47 17.46 19.43
CA ARG A 127 28.49 16.43 19.16
C ARG A 127 28.08 14.98 19.48
N VAL A 128 26.86 14.76 19.99
CA VAL A 128 26.32 13.41 20.29
C VAL A 128 25.26 12.98 19.27
N GLU A 129 24.71 13.91 18.50
CA GLU A 129 23.65 13.63 17.53
C GLU A 129 24.15 12.84 16.30
N ASP A 130 25.39 13.10 15.85
CA ASP A 130 25.96 12.35 14.71
C ASP A 130 26.27 10.88 15.03
N ASP A 131 26.70 10.57 16.24
CA ASP A 131 27.00 9.19 16.66
C ASP A 131 25.71 8.38 16.93
N VAL A 132 24.64 9.01 17.43
CA VAL A 132 23.36 8.33 17.70
C VAL A 132 22.59 8.12 16.40
N ALA A 133 22.60 9.06 15.47
CA ALA A 133 22.02 8.91 14.15
C ALA A 133 22.72 7.80 13.36
N GLY A 134 24.06 7.79 13.38
CA GLY A 134 24.86 6.74 12.74
C GLY A 134 24.62 5.34 13.34
N ALA A 135 24.39 5.24 14.64
CA ALA A 135 24.07 3.97 15.30
C ALA A 135 22.66 3.48 14.98
N ALA A 136 21.67 4.39 14.86
CA ALA A 136 20.31 4.07 14.45
C ALA A 136 20.26 3.61 12.99
N ASP A 137 20.96 4.32 12.10
CA ASP A 137 21.06 3.94 10.68
C ASP A 137 21.78 2.59 10.50
N ALA A 138 22.81 2.31 11.30
CA ALA A 138 23.49 1.03 11.29
C ALA A 138 22.60 -0.11 11.80
N ALA A 139 21.78 0.12 12.83
CA ALA A 139 20.82 -0.85 13.32
C ALA A 139 19.70 -1.12 12.30
N ASP A 140 19.19 -0.09 11.63
CA ASP A 140 18.20 -0.21 10.56
C ASP A 140 18.76 -0.96 9.34
N ALA A 141 20.02 -0.72 8.99
CA ALA A 141 20.71 -1.43 7.92
C ALA A 141 20.94 -2.92 8.28
N ALA A 142 21.28 -3.23 9.53
CA ALA A 142 21.41 -4.60 10.01
C ALA A 142 20.06 -5.33 9.98
N ASP A 143 18.97 -4.71 10.47
CA ASP A 143 17.61 -5.26 10.39
C ASP A 143 17.17 -5.49 8.93
N ALA A 144 17.56 -4.60 7.99
CA ALA A 144 17.29 -4.79 6.58
C ALA A 144 18.03 -6.01 5.99
N ALA A 145 19.31 -6.19 6.34
CA ALA A 145 20.11 -7.33 5.89
C ALA A 145 19.55 -8.66 6.43
N ASP A 146 19.15 -8.69 7.70
CA ASP A 146 18.51 -9.85 8.32
C ASP A 146 17.19 -10.20 7.63
N LEU A 147 16.38 -9.22 7.25
CA LEU A 147 15.16 -9.43 6.49
C LEU A 147 15.45 -10.00 5.10
N VAL A 148 16.47 -9.49 4.40
CA VAL A 148 16.89 -10.02 3.10
C VAL A 148 17.29 -11.50 3.22
N ASP A 149 18.11 -11.85 4.22
CA ASP A 149 18.54 -13.23 4.45
C ASP A 149 17.37 -14.15 4.80
N ALA A 150 16.45 -13.68 5.64
CA ALA A 150 15.24 -14.42 6.00
C ALA A 150 14.32 -14.65 4.78
N ILE A 151 14.13 -13.65 3.91
CA ILE A 151 13.34 -13.79 2.66
C ILE A 151 13.98 -14.82 1.74
N VAL A 152 15.29 -14.77 1.54
CA VAL A 152 16.04 -15.76 0.74
C VAL A 152 15.92 -17.15 1.35
N GLY A 153 15.98 -17.27 2.67
CA GLY A 153 15.76 -18.53 3.41
C GLY A 153 14.37 -19.11 3.16
N ALA A 154 13.32 -18.27 3.25
CA ALA A 154 11.95 -18.66 2.98
C ALA A 154 11.72 -19.02 1.50
N ALA A 155 12.41 -18.36 0.57
CA ALA A 155 12.40 -18.72 -0.86
C ALA A 155 13.00 -20.09 -1.11
N ARG A 156 14.09 -20.44 -0.42
CA ARG A 156 14.73 -21.77 -0.51
C ARG A 156 13.83 -22.90 -0.03
N SER A 157 13.09 -22.66 1.05
CA SER A 157 12.19 -23.66 1.64
C SER A 157 10.78 -23.64 1.01
N LEU A 158 10.53 -22.77 0.04
CA LEU A 158 9.20 -22.54 -0.56
C LEU A 158 8.13 -22.31 0.52
N ASP A 159 8.43 -21.45 1.52
CA ASP A 159 7.54 -21.12 2.62
C ASP A 159 6.80 -19.78 2.36
N PRO A 160 5.58 -19.83 1.76
CA PRO A 160 4.84 -18.63 1.42
C PRO A 160 4.33 -17.87 2.65
N ARG A 161 4.15 -18.57 3.78
CA ARG A 161 3.61 -17.94 5.00
C ARG A 161 4.68 -17.06 5.66
N THR A 162 5.88 -17.61 5.83
CA THR A 162 7.02 -16.86 6.37
C THR A 162 7.37 -15.71 5.44
N MET A 163 7.40 -15.92 4.13
CA MET A 163 7.71 -14.88 3.16
C MET A 163 6.72 -13.70 3.22
N ALA A 164 5.41 -13.98 3.24
CA ALA A 164 4.39 -12.94 3.36
C ALA A 164 4.49 -12.16 4.69
N LEU A 165 4.83 -12.84 5.81
CA LEU A 165 5.07 -12.19 7.09
C LEU A 165 6.27 -11.24 7.05
N LEU A 166 7.37 -11.64 6.40
CA LEU A 166 8.59 -10.84 6.26
C LEU A 166 8.32 -9.58 5.40
N TYR A 167 7.58 -9.72 4.30
CA TYR A 167 7.19 -8.55 3.47
C TYR A 167 6.34 -7.56 4.26
N ARG A 168 5.34 -8.04 5.00
CA ARG A 168 4.51 -7.19 5.86
C ARG A 168 5.32 -6.56 6.99
N GLN A 169 6.29 -7.26 7.54
CA GLN A 169 7.19 -6.72 8.55
C GLN A 169 8.00 -5.55 7.98
N ALA A 170 8.58 -5.71 6.78
CA ALA A 170 9.31 -4.66 6.11
C ALA A 170 8.43 -3.43 5.86
N LEU A 171 7.18 -3.62 5.36
CA LEU A 171 6.23 -2.56 5.07
C LEU A 171 5.63 -1.88 6.31
N ARG A 172 5.67 -2.52 7.48
CA ARG A 172 5.25 -1.89 8.74
C ARG A 172 6.33 -1.00 9.36
N ARG A 173 7.61 -1.33 9.15
CA ARG A 173 8.73 -0.62 9.76
C ARG A 173 9.32 0.47 8.86
N ARG A 174 9.00 0.42 7.56
CA ARG A 174 9.53 1.31 6.52
C ARG A 174 8.41 1.79 5.61
N ASP A 175 8.55 2.98 5.04
CA ASP A 175 7.75 3.33 3.87
C ASP A 175 8.07 2.36 2.70
N VAL A 176 7.24 2.37 1.67
CA VAL A 176 7.44 1.44 0.55
C VAL A 176 8.75 1.71 -0.18
N GLY A 177 9.15 2.99 -0.30
CA GLY A 177 10.40 3.37 -0.94
C GLY A 177 11.61 2.80 -0.23
N ARG A 178 11.71 2.97 1.08
CA ARG A 178 12.78 2.38 1.89
C ARG A 178 12.71 0.85 1.89
N ALA A 179 11.53 0.26 2.06
CA ALA A 179 11.37 -1.20 1.98
C ALA A 179 11.81 -1.75 0.63
N TRP A 180 11.52 -1.02 -0.47
CA TRP A 180 11.96 -1.40 -1.80
C TRP A 180 13.49 -1.37 -1.94
N VAL A 181 14.12 -0.27 -1.56
CA VAL A 181 15.55 -0.06 -1.76
C VAL A 181 16.40 -0.92 -0.82
N GLU A 182 15.98 -1.03 0.45
CA GLU A 182 16.79 -1.66 1.51
C GLU A 182 16.53 -3.18 1.62
N VAL A 183 15.32 -3.66 1.26
CA VAL A 183 14.92 -5.05 1.50
C VAL A 183 14.51 -5.77 0.21
N PHE A 184 13.49 -5.28 -0.50
CA PHE A 184 12.86 -6.07 -1.56
C PHE A 184 13.74 -6.20 -2.81
N ALA A 185 14.30 -5.11 -3.31
CA ALA A 185 15.18 -5.16 -4.48
C ALA A 185 16.49 -5.93 -4.20
N PRO A 186 17.15 -5.81 -3.02
CA PRO A 186 18.26 -6.69 -2.64
C PRO A 186 17.86 -8.16 -2.56
N ALA A 187 16.71 -8.50 -1.93
CA ALA A 187 16.26 -9.88 -1.82
C ALA A 187 15.95 -10.51 -3.18
N LEU A 188 15.24 -9.77 -4.06
CA LEU A 188 14.94 -10.23 -5.42
C LEU A 188 16.20 -10.46 -6.24
N ARG A 189 17.18 -9.55 -6.18
CA ARG A 189 18.46 -9.71 -6.85
C ARG A 189 19.17 -10.97 -6.37
N ARG A 190 19.25 -11.18 -5.06
CA ARG A 190 19.93 -12.35 -4.48
C ARG A 190 19.24 -13.67 -4.82
N VAL A 191 17.89 -13.69 -4.87
CA VAL A 191 17.13 -14.84 -5.36
C VAL A 191 17.41 -15.10 -6.84
N GLY A 192 17.46 -14.05 -7.66
CA GLY A 192 17.81 -14.13 -9.08
C GLY A 192 19.22 -14.64 -9.32
N ASP A 193 20.22 -14.15 -8.58
CA ASP A 193 21.60 -14.60 -8.66
C ASP A 193 21.72 -16.10 -8.31
N LEU A 194 21.08 -16.53 -7.23
CA LEU A 194 21.04 -17.92 -6.81
C LEU A 194 20.33 -18.83 -7.83
N TRP A 195 19.32 -18.32 -8.52
CA TRP A 195 18.68 -19.04 -9.62
C TRP A 195 19.61 -19.16 -10.82
N GLN A 196 20.31 -18.10 -11.22
CA GLN A 196 21.29 -18.14 -12.31
C GLN A 196 22.46 -19.11 -12.02
N GLU A 197 22.88 -19.19 -10.76
CA GLU A 197 23.88 -20.15 -10.29
C GLU A 197 23.37 -21.62 -10.20
N GLY A 198 22.07 -21.86 -10.46
CA GLY A 198 21.44 -23.17 -10.32
C GLY A 198 21.27 -23.63 -8.85
N ARG A 199 21.39 -22.72 -7.89
CA ARG A 199 21.26 -22.97 -6.43
C ARG A 199 19.85 -22.79 -5.92
N LEU A 200 18.98 -22.17 -6.72
CA LEU A 200 17.54 -22.09 -6.53
C LEU A 200 16.82 -22.47 -7.83
N GLY A 201 15.65 -23.06 -7.69
CA GLY A 201 14.78 -23.33 -8.84
C GLY A 201 13.94 -22.09 -9.21
N VAL A 202 13.48 -22.03 -10.44
CA VAL A 202 12.61 -20.94 -10.95
C VAL A 202 11.34 -20.77 -10.12
N GLN A 203 10.81 -21.83 -9.51
CA GLN A 203 9.66 -21.78 -8.63
C GLN A 203 9.87 -20.89 -7.40
N SER A 204 11.10 -20.81 -6.89
CA SER A 204 11.43 -19.93 -5.76
C SER A 204 11.39 -18.47 -6.17
N GLU A 205 11.90 -18.15 -7.35
CA GLU A 205 11.84 -16.79 -7.91
C GLU A 205 10.38 -16.38 -8.17
N HIS A 206 9.58 -17.24 -8.81
CA HIS A 206 8.17 -16.98 -9.06
C HIS A 206 7.39 -16.76 -7.77
N LEU A 207 7.54 -17.64 -6.78
CA LEU A 207 6.87 -17.49 -5.49
C LEU A 207 7.24 -16.17 -4.80
N THR A 208 8.53 -15.80 -4.83
CA THR A 208 9.03 -14.56 -4.25
C THR A 208 8.38 -13.34 -4.90
N SER A 209 8.35 -13.32 -6.23
CA SER A 209 7.79 -12.23 -7.02
C SER A 209 6.27 -12.10 -6.85
N GLU A 210 5.52 -13.20 -6.91
CA GLU A 210 4.06 -13.22 -6.79
C GLU A 210 3.58 -12.77 -5.40
N LEU A 211 4.25 -13.23 -4.34
CA LEU A 211 3.88 -12.82 -2.98
C LEU A 211 4.19 -11.34 -2.73
N LEU A 212 5.33 -10.85 -3.21
CA LEU A 212 5.66 -9.43 -3.09
C LEU A 212 4.67 -8.56 -3.87
N GLN A 213 4.31 -8.97 -5.10
CA GLN A 213 3.27 -8.31 -5.88
C GLN A 213 1.95 -8.21 -5.11
N SER A 214 1.54 -9.30 -4.45
CA SER A 214 0.32 -9.34 -3.65
C SER A 214 0.33 -8.33 -2.50
N GLU A 215 1.44 -8.24 -1.76
CA GLU A 215 1.58 -7.31 -0.63
C GLU A 215 1.66 -5.84 -1.09
N LEU A 216 2.37 -5.53 -2.18
CA LEU A 216 2.39 -4.18 -2.74
C LEU A 216 1.01 -3.74 -3.23
N ARG A 217 0.27 -4.62 -3.90
CA ARG A 217 -1.12 -4.34 -4.30
C ARG A 217 -2.05 -4.15 -3.09
N ALA A 218 -1.77 -4.78 -1.96
CA ALA A 218 -2.50 -4.53 -0.72
C ALA A 218 -2.28 -3.10 -0.22
N VAL A 219 -1.05 -2.58 -0.31
CA VAL A 219 -0.76 -1.17 0.02
C VAL A 219 -1.50 -0.21 -0.90
N VAL A 220 -1.50 -0.45 -2.21
CA VAL A 220 -2.26 0.37 -3.18
C VAL A 220 -3.75 0.39 -2.82
N ARG A 221 -4.35 -0.77 -2.56
CA ARG A 221 -5.78 -0.87 -2.18
C ARG A 221 -6.09 -0.14 -0.88
N ALA A 222 -5.20 -0.21 0.11
CA ALA A 222 -5.39 0.46 1.40
C ALA A 222 -5.41 1.99 1.29
N ASN A 223 -4.73 2.55 0.28
CA ASN A 223 -4.64 3.99 0.06
C ASN A 223 -5.61 4.51 -1.03
N ARG A 224 -6.41 3.65 -1.64
CA ARG A 224 -7.25 3.98 -2.81
C ARG A 224 -8.19 5.17 -2.63
N LEU A 225 -8.68 5.41 -1.43
CA LEU A 225 -9.59 6.53 -1.12
C LEU A 225 -8.86 7.86 -0.88
N ARG A 226 -7.53 7.86 -0.85
CA ARG A 226 -6.71 9.06 -0.61
C ARG A 226 -6.17 9.68 -1.90
N VAL A 227 -6.23 8.94 -3.01
CA VAL A 227 -5.66 9.39 -4.28
C VAL A 227 -6.61 10.34 -5.01
N ALA A 228 -6.06 11.38 -5.64
CA ALA A 228 -6.83 12.39 -6.37
C ALA A 228 -6.01 12.96 -7.55
N GLY A 229 -6.69 13.69 -8.44
CA GLY A 229 -6.07 14.37 -9.58
C GLY A 229 -5.94 13.50 -10.84
N ALA A 230 -5.31 14.05 -11.88
CA ALA A 230 -5.00 13.32 -13.11
C ALA A 230 -3.98 12.22 -12.79
N PRO A 231 -4.16 10.99 -13.29
CA PRO A 231 -3.29 9.89 -12.93
C PRO A 231 -1.91 10.02 -13.57
N VAL A 232 -0.88 9.56 -12.87
CA VAL A 232 0.42 9.23 -13.45
C VAL A 232 0.30 7.87 -14.15
N VAL A 233 0.65 7.77 -15.43
CA VAL A 233 0.68 6.48 -16.13
C VAL A 233 1.96 5.73 -15.75
N LEU A 234 1.82 4.46 -15.39
CA LEU A 234 2.93 3.59 -15.02
C LEU A 234 3.00 2.41 -15.98
N ALA A 235 4.08 2.29 -16.75
CA ALA A 235 4.25 1.27 -17.76
C ALA A 235 5.70 0.76 -17.82
N SER A 236 5.88 -0.51 -18.16
CA SER A 236 7.17 -1.01 -18.64
C SER A 236 7.26 -0.83 -20.18
N ALA A 237 8.47 -0.73 -20.66
CA ALA A 237 8.74 -0.72 -22.08
C ALA A 237 8.16 -1.98 -22.78
N ASP A 238 8.00 -1.94 -24.12
CA ASP A 238 7.27 -2.94 -24.92
C ASP A 238 7.77 -4.38 -24.83
N ASP A 239 9.05 -4.59 -24.53
CA ASP A 239 9.66 -5.92 -24.33
C ASP A 239 9.98 -6.25 -22.86
N GLU A 240 9.73 -5.30 -21.94
CA GLU A 240 10.08 -5.43 -20.52
C GLU A 240 9.00 -6.17 -19.72
N GLN A 241 9.40 -7.29 -19.09
CA GLN A 241 8.51 -8.10 -18.27
C GLN A 241 8.60 -7.79 -16.77
N HIS A 242 9.73 -7.22 -16.32
CA HIS A 242 9.95 -6.90 -14.92
C HIS A 242 9.14 -5.66 -14.53
N HIS A 243 8.09 -5.85 -13.77
CA HIS A 243 7.16 -4.78 -13.40
C HIS A 243 7.08 -4.53 -11.88
N LEU A 244 7.76 -5.32 -11.06
CA LEU A 244 7.77 -5.10 -9.61
C LEU A 244 8.26 -3.71 -9.21
N PRO A 245 9.29 -3.12 -9.86
CA PRO A 245 9.68 -1.73 -9.58
C PRO A 245 8.55 -0.73 -9.83
N LEU A 246 7.75 -0.93 -10.88
CA LEU A 246 6.56 -0.10 -11.14
C LEU A 246 5.51 -0.25 -10.06
N LEU A 247 5.29 -1.47 -9.59
CA LEU A 247 4.28 -1.75 -8.58
C LEU A 247 4.68 -1.18 -7.21
N ALA A 248 5.98 -1.22 -6.88
CA ALA A 248 6.51 -0.54 -5.70
C ALA A 248 6.31 0.98 -5.82
N LEU A 249 6.56 1.54 -7.01
CA LEU A 249 6.35 2.96 -7.28
C LEU A 249 4.87 3.34 -7.16
N GLU A 250 3.95 2.53 -7.72
CA GLU A 250 2.50 2.70 -7.56
C GLU A 250 2.09 2.75 -6.09
N ALA A 251 2.60 1.80 -5.30
CA ALA A 251 2.30 1.71 -3.88
C ALA A 251 2.79 2.93 -3.09
N GLU A 252 3.99 3.45 -3.41
CA GLU A 252 4.51 4.65 -2.77
C GLU A 252 3.76 5.91 -3.21
N LEU A 253 3.46 6.07 -4.50
CA LEU A 253 2.64 7.18 -5.01
C LEU A 253 1.25 7.20 -4.37
N ALA A 254 0.61 6.03 -4.19
CA ALA A 254 -0.68 5.93 -3.51
C ALA A 254 -0.61 6.41 -2.05
N ARG A 255 0.49 6.18 -1.33
CA ARG A 255 0.73 6.71 0.01
C ARG A 255 0.84 8.23 0.02
N HIS A 256 1.40 8.80 -1.02
CA HIS A 256 1.48 10.25 -1.24
C HIS A 256 0.19 10.87 -1.79
N GLY A 257 -0.88 10.08 -1.96
CA GLY A 257 -2.15 10.57 -2.47
C GLY A 257 -2.18 10.83 -3.98
N VAL A 258 -1.18 10.36 -4.72
CA VAL A 258 -1.09 10.52 -6.18
C VAL A 258 -1.85 9.40 -6.87
N ALA A 259 -2.79 9.76 -7.75
CA ALA A 259 -3.50 8.81 -8.59
C ALA A 259 -2.56 8.20 -9.64
N SER A 260 -2.69 6.90 -9.90
CA SER A 260 -1.92 6.21 -10.93
C SER A 260 -2.82 5.38 -11.85
N LEU A 261 -2.40 5.25 -13.10
CA LEU A 261 -2.95 4.31 -14.09
C LEU A 261 -1.85 3.27 -14.39
N PHE A 262 -1.97 2.11 -13.76
CA PHE A 262 -0.98 1.04 -13.90
C PHE A 262 -1.28 0.19 -15.15
N LEU A 263 -0.49 0.34 -16.21
CA LEU A 263 -0.60 -0.47 -17.42
C LEU A 263 0.21 -1.77 -17.33
N GLY A 264 1.26 -1.79 -16.49
CA GLY A 264 2.04 -3.00 -16.23
C GLY A 264 3.15 -3.28 -17.25
N PRO A 265 3.51 -4.57 -17.43
CA PRO A 265 4.59 -4.98 -18.29
C PRO A 265 4.22 -4.97 -19.79
N ARG A 266 5.24 -4.88 -20.65
CA ARG A 266 5.15 -5.07 -22.12
C ARG A 266 4.07 -4.20 -22.77
N VAL A 267 4.08 -2.91 -22.48
CA VAL A 267 3.11 -1.96 -23.04
C VAL A 267 3.58 -1.48 -24.41
N PRO A 268 2.86 -1.80 -25.50
CA PRO A 268 3.15 -1.24 -26.82
C PRO A 268 3.05 0.29 -26.79
N THR A 269 3.89 0.96 -27.57
CA THR A 269 3.97 2.43 -27.54
C THR A 269 2.67 3.09 -27.98
N ASP A 270 1.99 2.53 -28.99
CA ASP A 270 0.69 3.01 -29.48
C ASP A 270 -0.41 2.90 -28.39
N ALA A 271 -0.42 1.80 -27.63
CA ALA A 271 -1.31 1.61 -26.48
C ALA A 271 -0.99 2.62 -25.36
N LEU A 272 0.30 2.88 -25.11
CA LEU A 272 0.73 3.89 -24.15
C LEU A 272 0.21 5.29 -24.56
N VAL A 273 0.40 5.69 -25.81
CA VAL A 273 -0.07 6.99 -26.32
C VAL A 273 -1.59 7.11 -26.23
N SER A 274 -2.32 6.05 -26.55
CA SER A 274 -3.78 6.01 -26.38
C SER A 274 -4.20 6.19 -24.92
N ALA A 275 -3.56 5.46 -24.01
CA ALA A 275 -3.83 5.57 -22.58
C ALA A 275 -3.53 6.98 -22.02
N LEU A 276 -2.43 7.60 -22.44
CA LEU A 276 -2.07 8.97 -22.06
C LEU A 276 -3.13 9.97 -22.52
N ARG A 277 -3.64 9.82 -23.75
CA ARG A 277 -4.69 10.69 -24.31
C ARG A 277 -6.02 10.50 -23.61
N GLU A 278 -6.45 9.25 -23.40
CA GLU A 278 -7.74 8.93 -22.78
C GLU A 278 -7.79 9.32 -21.30
N SER A 279 -6.69 9.12 -20.57
CA SER A 279 -6.59 9.51 -19.16
C SER A 279 -6.29 10.99 -18.96
N GLN A 280 -5.97 11.73 -20.03
CA GLN A 280 -5.46 13.11 -19.97
C GLN A 280 -4.25 13.26 -19.03
N SER A 281 -3.45 12.23 -18.93
CA SER A 281 -2.27 12.22 -18.09
C SER A 281 -1.22 13.21 -18.59
N ARG A 282 -0.56 13.87 -17.66
CA ARG A 282 0.55 14.80 -17.91
C ARG A 282 1.90 14.26 -17.42
N ALA A 283 1.89 13.06 -16.84
CA ALA A 283 3.10 12.40 -16.39
C ALA A 283 3.02 10.90 -16.67
N VAL A 284 4.13 10.33 -17.13
CA VAL A 284 4.28 8.89 -17.30
C VAL A 284 5.63 8.46 -16.76
N PHE A 285 5.66 7.33 -16.07
CA PHE A 285 6.90 6.66 -15.70
C PHE A 285 7.07 5.39 -16.53
N LEU A 286 8.24 5.25 -17.15
CA LEU A 286 8.58 4.11 -18.00
C LEU A 286 9.77 3.36 -17.43
N TRP A 287 9.55 2.09 -17.12
CA TRP A 287 10.59 1.20 -16.62
C TRP A 287 11.20 0.36 -17.75
N ALA A 288 12.52 0.22 -17.72
CA ALA A 288 13.22 -0.78 -18.52
C ALA A 288 14.47 -1.30 -17.78
N SER A 289 14.57 -2.64 -17.62
CA SER A 289 15.78 -3.30 -17.13
C SER A 289 16.64 -3.87 -18.26
N LEU A 290 16.01 -4.23 -19.39
CA LEU A 290 16.69 -4.73 -20.57
C LEU A 290 17.30 -3.58 -21.40
N PRO A 291 18.56 -3.71 -21.87
CA PRO A 291 19.22 -2.68 -22.65
C PRO A 291 18.42 -2.25 -23.89
N ARG A 292 18.23 -0.96 -24.07
CA ARG A 292 17.50 -0.34 -25.18
C ARG A 292 18.41 0.58 -26.01
N PRO A 293 19.32 0.01 -26.80
CA PRO A 293 20.28 0.81 -27.56
C PRO A 293 19.63 1.67 -28.66
N GLN A 294 18.42 1.28 -29.11
CA GLN A 294 17.66 1.94 -30.16
C GLN A 294 16.29 2.40 -29.64
N ALA A 295 16.28 3.41 -28.79
CA ALA A 295 15.04 3.98 -28.28
C ALA A 295 14.39 5.02 -29.24
N GLU A 296 15.03 5.33 -30.35
CA GLU A 296 14.58 6.37 -31.30
C GLU A 296 13.20 6.09 -31.91
N PRO A 297 12.81 4.85 -32.29
CA PRO A 297 11.44 4.59 -32.76
C PRO A 297 10.39 4.92 -31.72
N PHE A 298 10.63 4.57 -30.45
CA PHE A 298 9.75 4.88 -29.32
C PHE A 298 9.57 6.39 -29.14
N TRP A 299 10.67 7.18 -29.20
CA TRP A 299 10.58 8.64 -29.07
C TRP A 299 9.80 9.28 -30.18
N ARG A 300 9.91 8.75 -31.40
CA ARG A 300 9.19 9.25 -32.57
C ARG A 300 7.68 9.03 -32.44
N GLU A 301 7.24 7.93 -31.83
CA GLU A 301 5.83 7.69 -31.60
C GLU A 301 5.26 8.63 -30.53
N LEU A 302 6.08 9.09 -29.57
CA LEU A 302 5.66 10.10 -28.58
C LEU A 302 5.57 11.53 -29.17
N GLU A 303 6.13 11.79 -30.34
CA GLU A 303 6.03 13.12 -30.99
C GLU A 303 4.60 13.49 -31.41
N VAL A 304 3.67 12.55 -31.45
CA VAL A 304 2.25 12.83 -31.69
C VAL A 304 1.52 13.46 -30.49
N VAL A 305 2.20 13.53 -29.34
CA VAL A 305 1.67 14.19 -28.14
C VAL A 305 1.79 15.71 -28.32
N ASP A 306 0.66 16.40 -28.29
CA ASP A 306 0.54 17.85 -28.52
C ASP A 306 0.20 18.64 -27.25
N TRP A 307 0.19 17.99 -26.09
CA TRP A 307 0.00 18.58 -24.76
C TRP A 307 1.24 18.42 -23.87
N PRO A 308 1.40 19.26 -22.81
CA PRO A 308 2.51 19.14 -21.88
C PRO A 308 2.54 17.76 -21.20
N LEU A 309 3.60 17.00 -21.45
CA LEU A 309 3.81 15.67 -20.90
C LEU A 309 5.22 15.54 -20.32
N GLU A 310 5.32 15.11 -19.08
CA GLU A 310 6.58 14.70 -18.46
C GLU A 310 6.74 13.18 -18.57
N VAL A 311 7.77 12.76 -19.30
CA VAL A 311 8.15 11.36 -19.43
C VAL A 311 9.33 11.10 -18.51
N VAL A 312 9.09 10.39 -17.42
CA VAL A 312 10.13 9.98 -16.48
C VAL A 312 10.57 8.57 -16.83
N ILE A 313 11.85 8.37 -17.09
CA ILE A 313 12.40 7.04 -17.39
C ILE A 313 13.30 6.57 -16.25
N GLY A 314 13.17 5.30 -15.89
CA GLY A 314 13.96 4.66 -14.84
C GLY A 314 14.36 3.24 -15.20
N GLY A 315 15.42 2.77 -14.55
CA GLY A 315 15.99 1.45 -14.77
C GLY A 315 17.25 1.43 -15.62
N PRO A 316 18.03 0.35 -15.53
CA PRO A 316 19.34 0.25 -16.19
C PRO A 316 19.27 0.08 -17.72
N GLY A 317 18.10 -0.24 -18.25
CA GLY A 317 17.92 -0.47 -19.69
C GLY A 317 17.96 0.80 -20.54
N TRP A 318 17.73 1.96 -19.97
CA TRP A 318 17.78 3.22 -20.67
C TRP A 318 19.20 3.76 -20.81
N PRO A 319 19.57 4.34 -21.96
CA PRO A 319 20.88 4.97 -22.13
C PRO A 319 21.12 6.09 -21.11
N THR A 320 22.37 6.32 -20.74
CA THR A 320 22.76 7.43 -19.85
C THR A 320 22.74 8.77 -20.59
N GLY A 321 22.44 9.85 -19.89
CA GLY A 321 22.56 11.22 -20.42
C GLY A 321 21.43 11.66 -21.33
N ILE A 322 20.29 10.97 -21.35
CA ILE A 322 19.12 11.41 -22.09
C ILE A 322 18.36 12.45 -21.27
N THR A 323 18.47 13.70 -21.66
CA THR A 323 17.49 14.73 -21.34
C THR A 323 17.10 15.37 -22.66
N VAL A 324 15.87 15.15 -23.10
CA VAL A 324 15.40 15.66 -24.38
C VAL A 324 14.09 16.39 -24.16
N ARG A 325 14.03 17.61 -24.62
CA ARG A 325 12.77 18.31 -24.80
C ARG A 325 12.40 18.27 -26.28
N ARG A 326 11.29 17.59 -26.60
CA ARG A 326 10.74 17.52 -27.95
C ARG A 326 9.35 18.13 -27.93
N GLY A 327 9.23 19.37 -28.39
CA GLY A 327 7.96 20.09 -28.33
C GLY A 327 7.42 20.22 -26.89
N PRO A 328 6.20 19.75 -26.62
CA PRO A 328 5.58 19.78 -25.30
C PRO A 328 6.09 18.65 -24.36
N VAL A 329 6.82 17.67 -24.88
CA VAL A 329 7.29 16.51 -24.13
C VAL A 329 8.62 16.83 -23.45
N LEU A 330 8.66 16.70 -22.14
CA LEU A 330 9.88 16.75 -21.33
C LEU A 330 10.28 15.35 -20.91
N LEU A 331 11.49 14.91 -21.25
CA LEU A 331 12.04 13.64 -20.84
C LEU A 331 13.02 13.84 -19.68
N THR A 332 12.75 13.17 -18.57
CA THR A 332 13.60 13.18 -17.37
C THR A 332 14.04 11.76 -17.06
N ARG A 333 15.35 11.50 -17.02
CA ARG A 333 15.88 10.24 -16.50
C ARG A 333 16.10 10.33 -15.00
N VAL A 334 15.72 9.27 -14.31
CA VAL A 334 15.99 9.11 -12.86
C VAL A 334 16.83 7.85 -12.62
N ASP A 335 17.79 7.95 -11.72
CA ASP A 335 18.73 6.88 -11.44
C ASP A 335 18.37 6.10 -10.17
N ASP A 336 17.48 6.63 -9.34
CA ASP A 336 17.06 6.01 -8.10
C ASP A 336 15.54 6.15 -7.85
N PHE A 337 15.03 5.28 -6.97
CA PHE A 337 13.61 5.19 -6.65
C PHE A 337 13.08 6.46 -5.97
N SER A 338 13.84 7.04 -5.05
CA SER A 338 13.43 8.23 -4.29
C SER A 338 13.29 9.45 -5.19
N THR A 339 14.20 9.59 -6.16
CA THR A 339 14.12 10.65 -7.18
C THR A 339 12.90 10.44 -8.08
N ALA A 340 12.58 9.19 -8.48
CA ALA A 340 11.37 8.90 -9.24
C ALA A 340 10.11 9.34 -8.48
N VAL A 341 9.99 8.96 -7.21
CA VAL A 341 8.86 9.36 -6.35
C VAL A 341 8.75 10.88 -6.27
N ARG A 342 9.84 11.57 -5.96
CA ARG A 342 9.86 13.03 -5.82
C ARG A 342 9.41 13.76 -7.08
N VAL A 343 9.91 13.35 -8.24
CA VAL A 343 9.53 13.94 -9.54
C VAL A 343 8.05 13.71 -9.79
N LEU A 344 7.56 12.49 -9.63
CA LEU A 344 6.18 12.14 -9.94
C LEU A 344 5.15 12.69 -8.95
N VAL A 345 5.52 12.87 -7.69
CA VAL A 345 4.66 13.56 -6.70
C VAL A 345 4.52 15.05 -7.03
N SER A 346 5.57 15.67 -7.59
CA SER A 346 5.57 17.10 -7.96
C SER A 346 4.97 17.38 -9.35
N ALA A 347 4.88 16.37 -10.23
CA ALA A 347 4.45 16.52 -11.62
C ALA A 347 3.01 17.06 -11.79
N PRO A 348 2.00 16.62 -11.00
CA PRO A 348 0.64 17.16 -11.10
C PRO A 348 0.55 18.66 -10.84
N ASP A 349 1.36 19.18 -9.93
CA ASP A 349 1.35 20.60 -9.53
C ASP A 349 2.13 21.50 -10.52
N ALA A 350 3.10 20.95 -11.22
CA ALA A 350 3.92 21.71 -12.17
C ALA A 350 3.13 22.25 -13.37
N PHE A 351 1.99 21.63 -13.70
CA PHE A 351 1.12 21.99 -14.80
C PHE A 351 -0.20 22.67 -14.38
N ALA A 352 -0.40 22.89 -13.09
CA ALA A 352 -1.57 23.57 -12.54
C ALA A 352 -1.44 25.10 -12.48
N ARG A 353 -0.30 25.66 -12.94
CA ARG A 353 -0.01 27.12 -12.94
C ARG A 353 -0.11 27.73 -14.32
#